data_ce0c58b96a7c0cdc12c578fca6375455
#
_entry.id   ce0c58b96a7c0cdc12c578fca6375455
#
_cell.length_a   1.000
_cell.length_b   1.000
_cell.length_c   1.000
_cell.angle_alpha   90.00
_cell.angle_beta   90.00
_cell.angle_gamma   90.00
#
_symmetry.space_group_name_H-M   'P 1'
#
loop_
_entity.id
_entity.type
_entity.pdbx_description
1 polymer ?
#
loop_
_entity_poly.entity_id
_entity_poly.type
_entity_poly.pdbx_seq_one_letter_code
_entity_poly.pdbx_strand_id
1 'polypeptide(L)'
;MCLRLVGSEMCIRDSIQGVMTKVVEWRHHLHEYPELSNREYQTAEYIKEKLEGLGLEVNSGIAFTGLTAFIRGDNPGPLIALRADMDALPVTEKLNLPFSSKQVTTYQGREVGVMHACGHDAHMAVLLGVAEFLSKNTDKLNGDIMLIFQPAEEGSPEGEEGGAELMLKEGI
;
A
#
# COMPACT_ATOMS: atom_id res chain seq x y z
N MET A 1 -13.37 35.72 8.62
CA MET A 1 -12.47 34.94 7.77
C MET A 1 -12.00 33.64 8.42
N CYS A 2 -12.08 33.49 9.73
CA CYS A 2 -11.71 32.27 10.47
C CYS A 2 -12.74 31.12 10.41
N LEU A 3 -14.01 31.41 10.19
CA LEU A 3 -15.11 30.43 10.19
C LEU A 3 -15.13 29.49 8.97
N ARG A 4 -14.47 29.85 7.86
CA ARG A 4 -14.41 29.02 6.65
C ARG A 4 -13.36 27.92 6.74
N LEU A 5 -12.29 28.11 7.50
CA LEU A 5 -11.26 27.10 7.74
C LEU A 5 -11.75 26.00 8.69
N VAL A 6 -12.45 26.38 9.76
CA VAL A 6 -12.99 25.42 10.76
C VAL A 6 -14.02 24.46 10.12
N GLY A 7 -14.85 24.95 9.20
CA GLY A 7 -15.83 24.09 8.49
C GLY A 7 -15.18 23.09 7.52
N SER A 8 -14.12 23.49 6.80
CA SER A 8 -13.41 22.59 5.87
C SER A 8 -12.58 21.53 6.60
N GLU A 9 -11.90 21.87 7.70
CA GLU A 9 -11.15 20.93 8.53
C GLU A 9 -12.06 19.90 9.19
N MET A 10 -13.24 20.29 9.66
CA MET A 10 -14.23 19.40 10.25
C MET A 10 -14.78 18.41 9.19
N CYS A 11 -15.06 18.85 7.96
CA CYS A 11 -15.49 17.99 6.87
C CYS A 11 -14.40 16.99 6.44
N ILE A 12 -13.14 17.41 6.39
CA ILE A 12 -12.00 16.51 6.09
C ILE A 12 -11.86 15.45 7.19
N ARG A 13 -11.91 15.86 8.44
CA ARG A 13 -11.80 14.97 9.60
C ARG A 13 -12.91 13.91 9.62
N ASP A 14 -14.16 14.30 9.37
CA ASP A 14 -15.31 13.39 9.34
C ASP A 14 -15.19 12.40 8.16
N SER A 15 -14.73 12.87 7.01
CA SER A 15 -14.50 12.02 5.84
C SER A 15 -13.38 10.99 6.07
N ILE A 16 -12.28 11.40 6.72
CA ILE A 16 -11.19 10.50 7.12
C ILE A 16 -11.70 9.47 8.15
N GLN A 17 -12.50 9.90 9.11
CA GLN A 17 -13.09 9.00 10.12
C GLN A 17 -13.91 7.89 9.47
N GLY A 18 -14.61 8.18 8.38
CA GLY A 18 -15.38 7.18 7.60
C GLY A 18 -14.52 6.10 6.92
N VAL A 19 -13.24 6.39 6.65
CA VAL A 19 -12.30 5.44 6.02
C VAL A 19 -11.52 4.64 7.07
N MET A 20 -11.35 5.16 8.28
CA MET A 20 -10.46 4.58 9.30
C MET A 20 -10.77 3.12 9.65
N THR A 21 -12.06 2.73 9.71
CA THR A 21 -12.44 1.34 10.00
C THR A 21 -11.88 0.40 8.93
N LYS A 22 -12.01 0.76 7.67
CA LYS A 22 -11.47 -0.02 6.54
C LYS A 22 -9.93 -0.08 6.57
N VAL A 23 -9.27 1.04 6.90
CA VAL A 23 -7.81 1.08 7.02
C VAL A 23 -7.33 0.08 8.07
N VAL A 24 -8.02 -0.01 9.21
CA VAL A 24 -7.70 -0.98 10.25
C VAL A 24 -7.95 -2.42 9.77
N GLU A 25 -9.07 -2.67 9.09
CA GLU A 25 -9.40 -4.00 8.51
C GLU A 25 -8.36 -4.41 7.45
N TRP A 26 -7.99 -3.52 6.54
CA TRP A 26 -6.96 -3.77 5.53
C TRP A 26 -5.60 -4.03 6.16
N ARG A 27 -5.22 -3.25 7.16
CA ARG A 27 -3.98 -3.46 7.91
C ARG A 27 -3.97 -4.82 8.60
N HIS A 28 -5.06 -5.24 9.23
CA HIS A 28 -5.15 -6.54 9.88
C HIS A 28 -5.03 -7.69 8.87
N HIS A 29 -5.68 -7.58 7.72
CA HIS A 29 -5.57 -8.57 6.64
C HIS A 29 -4.14 -8.68 6.12
N LEU A 30 -3.51 -7.56 5.79
CA LEU A 30 -2.13 -7.53 5.30
C LEU A 30 -1.15 -8.09 6.33
N HIS A 31 -1.38 -7.82 7.62
CA HIS A 31 -0.56 -8.34 8.70
C HIS A 31 -0.73 -9.85 8.90
N GLU A 32 -1.92 -10.39 8.68
CA GLU A 32 -2.22 -11.84 8.82
C GLU A 32 -1.64 -12.67 7.67
N TYR A 33 -1.51 -12.06 6.48
CA TYR A 33 -1.07 -12.73 5.25
C TYR A 33 0.18 -12.07 4.63
N PRO A 34 1.29 -11.93 5.39
CA PRO A 34 2.50 -11.30 4.90
C PRO A 34 3.26 -12.19 3.92
N GLU A 35 3.92 -11.58 2.94
CA GLU A 35 4.75 -12.26 1.95
C GLU A 35 6.14 -11.62 1.90
N LEU A 36 7.18 -12.43 1.60
CA LEU A 36 8.56 -11.94 1.48
C LEU A 36 8.80 -11.19 0.18
N SER A 37 9.88 -10.43 0.14
CA SER A 37 10.38 -9.68 -1.02
C SER A 37 10.34 -10.51 -2.31
N ASN A 38 9.83 -9.93 -3.40
CA ASN A 38 9.59 -10.55 -4.71
C ASN A 38 8.62 -11.75 -4.67
N ARG A 39 7.86 -11.93 -3.61
CA ARG A 39 6.86 -13.01 -3.44
C ARG A 39 5.49 -12.47 -3.02
N GLU A 40 5.29 -11.16 -3.08
CA GLU A 40 4.11 -10.43 -2.60
C GLU A 40 2.91 -10.56 -3.57
N TYR A 41 2.68 -11.77 -4.11
CA TYR A 41 1.65 -12.00 -5.14
C TYR A 41 0.23 -11.82 -4.62
N GLN A 42 -0.09 -12.37 -3.46
CA GLN A 42 -1.42 -12.25 -2.85
C GLN A 42 -1.63 -10.83 -2.31
N THR A 43 -0.58 -10.23 -1.74
CA THR A 43 -0.56 -8.84 -1.30
C THR A 43 -0.87 -7.89 -2.47
N ALA A 44 -0.20 -8.08 -3.62
CA ALA A 44 -0.43 -7.29 -4.84
C ALA A 44 -1.86 -7.44 -5.35
N GLU A 45 -2.38 -8.67 -5.44
CA GLU A 45 -3.75 -8.90 -5.90
C GLU A 45 -4.79 -8.29 -4.94
N TYR A 46 -4.58 -8.42 -3.62
CA TYR A 46 -5.43 -7.79 -2.63
C TYR A 46 -5.48 -6.27 -2.78
N ILE A 47 -4.32 -5.62 -2.93
CA ILE A 47 -4.24 -4.17 -3.12
C ILE A 47 -4.94 -3.77 -4.43
N LYS A 48 -4.67 -4.50 -5.52
CA LYS A 48 -5.29 -4.28 -6.82
C LYS A 48 -6.81 -4.33 -6.74
N GLU A 49 -7.39 -5.37 -6.12
CA GLU A 49 -8.83 -5.47 -5.91
C GLU A 49 -9.42 -4.26 -5.18
N LYS A 50 -8.72 -3.72 -4.16
CA LYS A 50 -9.20 -2.53 -3.43
C LYS A 50 -9.17 -1.29 -4.31
N LEU A 51 -8.10 -1.09 -5.09
CA LEU A 51 -7.96 0.06 -5.99
C LEU A 51 -8.95 0.00 -7.16
N GLU A 52 -9.13 -1.16 -7.79
CA GLU A 52 -10.13 -1.37 -8.85
C GLU A 52 -11.56 -1.18 -8.30
N GLY A 53 -11.82 -1.60 -7.06
CA GLY A 53 -13.08 -1.35 -6.36
C GLY A 53 -13.38 0.13 -6.11
N LEU A 54 -12.37 1.00 -6.15
CA LEU A 54 -12.51 2.46 -6.14
C LEU A 54 -12.68 3.06 -7.55
N GLY A 55 -12.67 2.23 -8.59
CA GLY A 55 -12.74 2.66 -10.00
C GLY A 55 -11.42 3.15 -10.57
N LEU A 56 -10.29 2.86 -9.93
CA LEU A 56 -8.98 3.27 -10.40
C LEU A 56 -8.41 2.26 -11.40
N GLU A 57 -7.70 2.76 -12.41
CA GLU A 57 -6.93 1.93 -13.34
C GLU A 57 -5.61 1.54 -12.67
N VAL A 58 -5.36 0.22 -12.59
CA VAL A 58 -4.19 -0.34 -11.92
C VAL A 58 -3.25 -0.96 -12.94
N ASN A 59 -1.99 -0.54 -12.93
CA ASN A 59 -0.91 -1.20 -13.65
C ASN A 59 -0.14 -2.09 -12.68
N SER A 60 -0.17 -3.40 -12.86
CA SER A 60 0.42 -4.41 -11.97
C SER A 60 1.51 -5.22 -12.66
N GLY A 61 2.33 -5.92 -11.87
CA GLY A 61 3.44 -6.73 -12.36
C GLY A 61 4.72 -5.92 -12.60
N ILE A 62 4.81 -4.72 -12.05
CA ILE A 62 6.00 -3.86 -12.09
C ILE A 62 7.00 -4.40 -11.08
N ALA A 63 8.25 -4.59 -11.47
CA ALA A 63 9.28 -5.21 -10.63
C ALA A 63 8.75 -6.51 -9.96
N PHE A 64 8.13 -7.39 -10.76
CA PHE A 64 7.45 -8.65 -10.42
C PHE A 64 6.08 -8.48 -9.76
N THR A 65 6.00 -7.91 -8.56
CA THR A 65 4.79 -7.86 -7.73
C THR A 65 4.29 -6.45 -7.45
N GLY A 66 5.07 -5.43 -7.79
CA GLY A 66 4.70 -4.03 -7.60
C GLY A 66 3.55 -3.59 -8.49
N LEU A 67 2.90 -2.52 -8.10
CA LEU A 67 1.81 -1.92 -8.85
C LEU A 67 1.73 -0.41 -8.69
N THR A 68 1.10 0.23 -9.68
CA THR A 68 0.78 1.66 -9.62
C THR A 68 -0.68 1.90 -9.97
N ALA A 69 -1.24 2.99 -9.47
CA ALA A 69 -2.53 3.49 -9.87
C ALA A 69 -2.53 5.02 -9.95
N PHE A 70 -3.45 5.60 -10.72
CA PHE A 70 -3.57 7.05 -10.85
C PHE A 70 -4.93 7.54 -10.37
N ILE A 71 -4.91 8.63 -9.62
CA ILE A 71 -6.08 9.43 -9.31
C ILE A 71 -5.94 10.72 -10.10
N ARG A 72 -6.85 10.94 -11.07
CA ARG A 72 -6.86 12.15 -11.88
C ARG A 72 -7.60 13.25 -11.14
N GLY A 73 -6.91 14.37 -10.91
CA GLY A 73 -7.54 15.57 -10.35
C GLY A 73 -8.30 16.34 -11.42
N ASP A 74 -9.41 16.95 -11.02
CA ASP A 74 -10.25 17.73 -11.96
C ASP A 74 -9.62 19.09 -12.31
N ASN A 75 -8.61 19.55 -11.57
CA ASN A 75 -7.93 20.81 -11.82
C ASN A 75 -6.47 20.59 -12.25
N PRO A 76 -5.94 21.46 -13.14
CA PRO A 76 -4.54 21.36 -13.56
C PRO A 76 -3.57 21.54 -12.40
N GLY A 77 -2.49 20.75 -12.40
CA GLY A 77 -1.44 20.83 -11.39
C GLY A 77 -0.33 19.81 -11.61
N PRO A 78 0.61 19.71 -10.69
CA PRO A 78 1.70 18.74 -10.77
C PRO A 78 1.22 17.30 -10.54
N LEU A 79 2.02 16.34 -11.00
CA LEU A 79 1.92 14.95 -10.58
C LEU A 79 2.64 14.79 -9.24
N ILE A 80 1.97 14.22 -8.25
CA ILE A 80 2.54 13.86 -6.95
C ILE A 80 2.51 12.35 -6.82
N ALA A 81 3.64 11.74 -6.49
CA ALA A 81 3.74 10.32 -6.23
C ALA A 81 3.71 10.04 -4.71
N LEU A 82 2.90 9.06 -4.30
CA LEU A 82 2.83 8.54 -2.94
C LEU A 82 3.23 7.06 -2.96
N ARG A 83 4.15 6.66 -2.08
CA ARG A 83 4.70 5.31 -2.03
C ARG A 83 4.37 4.60 -0.72
N ALA A 84 4.08 3.31 -0.83
CA ALA A 84 4.08 2.35 0.26
C ALA A 84 4.87 1.10 -0.16
N ASP A 85 5.64 0.55 0.78
CA ASP A 85 6.37 -0.69 0.58
C ASP A 85 5.47 -1.89 0.91
N MET A 86 5.74 -3.06 0.32
CA MET A 86 4.79 -4.19 0.34
C MET A 86 5.30 -5.43 1.07
N ASP A 87 6.62 -5.63 1.08
CA ASP A 87 7.23 -6.86 1.54
C ASP A 87 7.29 -6.98 3.06
N ALA A 88 7.36 -8.23 3.52
CA ALA A 88 7.51 -8.60 4.92
C ALA A 88 8.87 -9.26 5.16
N LEU A 89 9.20 -9.47 6.43
CA LEU A 89 10.47 -10.01 6.88
C LEU A 89 10.38 -11.51 7.27
N PRO A 90 11.48 -12.27 7.14
CA PRO A 90 11.56 -13.67 7.59
C PRO A 90 11.68 -13.76 9.13
N VAL A 91 10.66 -13.28 9.83
CA VAL A 91 10.58 -13.16 11.29
C VAL A 91 9.34 -13.90 11.79
N THR A 92 9.51 -14.77 12.78
CA THR A 92 8.37 -15.44 13.42
C THR A 92 7.68 -14.49 14.39
N GLU A 93 6.39 -14.22 14.17
CA GLU A 93 5.59 -13.44 15.10
C GLU A 93 5.40 -14.19 16.42
N LYS A 94 5.60 -13.47 17.53
CA LYS A 94 5.48 -14.03 18.88
C LYS A 94 4.21 -13.58 19.61
N LEU A 95 3.49 -12.60 19.07
CA LEU A 95 2.23 -12.14 19.64
C LEU A 95 1.10 -13.08 19.24
N ASN A 96 0.09 -13.21 20.09
CA ASN A 96 -1.10 -13.99 19.80
C ASN A 96 -2.32 -13.05 19.71
N LEU A 97 -2.33 -12.23 18.68
CA LEU A 97 -3.44 -11.35 18.34
C LEU A 97 -4.40 -12.07 17.37
N PRO A 98 -5.67 -11.66 17.26
CA PRO A 98 -6.62 -12.26 16.31
C PRO A 98 -6.15 -12.25 14.85
N PHE A 99 -5.29 -11.30 14.48
CA PHE A 99 -4.72 -11.09 13.15
C PHE A 99 -3.21 -11.34 13.07
N SER A 100 -2.62 -12.02 14.06
CA SER A 100 -1.20 -12.40 14.02
C SER A 100 -0.91 -13.33 12.86
N SER A 101 0.21 -13.09 12.18
CA SER A 101 0.69 -13.96 11.11
C SER A 101 1.00 -15.36 11.62
N LYS A 102 0.54 -16.36 10.87
CA LYS A 102 0.90 -17.78 11.02
C LYS A 102 1.60 -18.30 9.76
N GLN A 103 1.98 -17.39 8.87
CA GLN A 103 2.64 -17.74 7.63
C GLN A 103 4.04 -18.27 7.90
N VAL A 104 4.38 -19.35 7.22
CA VAL A 104 5.68 -20.01 7.28
C VAL A 104 6.16 -20.26 5.86
N THR A 105 7.44 -20.04 5.61
CA THR A 105 8.04 -20.27 4.29
C THR A 105 9.47 -20.78 4.44
N THR A 106 10.06 -21.19 3.32
CA THR A 106 11.49 -21.52 3.28
C THR A 106 12.28 -20.28 2.86
N TYR A 107 13.17 -19.83 3.72
CA TYR A 107 14.10 -18.74 3.48
C TYR A 107 15.53 -19.20 3.73
N GLN A 108 16.42 -19.07 2.73
CA GLN A 108 17.80 -19.52 2.78
C GLN A 108 17.96 -21.00 3.25
N GLY A 109 17.07 -21.87 2.74
CA GLY A 109 17.08 -23.32 3.05
C GLY A 109 16.58 -23.69 4.46
N ARG A 110 15.95 -22.76 5.18
CA ARG A 110 15.36 -22.99 6.51
C ARG A 110 13.91 -22.58 6.55
N GLU A 111 13.10 -23.31 7.30
CA GLU A 111 11.74 -22.91 7.60
C GLU A 111 11.74 -21.72 8.59
N VAL A 112 11.04 -20.65 8.23
CA VAL A 112 10.92 -19.42 9.02
C VAL A 112 9.49 -18.90 9.01
N GLY A 113 9.09 -18.21 10.07
CA GLY A 113 7.86 -17.42 10.04
C GLY A 113 8.03 -16.17 9.19
N VAL A 114 6.92 -15.61 8.74
CA VAL A 114 6.88 -14.34 7.99
C VAL A 114 6.03 -13.34 8.76
N MET A 115 6.52 -12.11 8.91
CA MET A 115 5.80 -11.06 9.65
C MET A 115 6.11 -9.68 9.09
N HIS A 116 5.12 -8.81 9.04
CA HIS A 116 5.33 -7.36 8.83
C HIS A 116 5.94 -6.72 10.08
N ALA A 117 7.23 -6.94 10.31
CA ALA A 117 7.95 -6.40 11.47
C ALA A 117 8.49 -4.97 11.25
N CYS A 118 8.51 -4.48 10.00
CA CYS A 118 8.89 -3.10 9.64
C CYS A 118 7.70 -2.15 9.53
N GLY A 119 6.46 -2.67 9.44
CA GLY A 119 5.24 -1.86 9.41
C GLY A 119 4.72 -1.55 8.01
N HIS A 120 5.16 -2.27 6.97
CA HIS A 120 4.68 -2.08 5.60
C HIS A 120 3.19 -2.40 5.46
N ASP A 121 2.62 -3.28 6.28
CA ASP A 121 1.17 -3.49 6.43
C ASP A 121 0.41 -2.19 6.74
N ALA A 122 0.96 -1.36 7.62
CA ALA A 122 0.40 -0.06 7.95
C ALA A 122 0.61 0.95 6.81
N HIS A 123 1.78 0.95 6.14
CA HIS A 123 2.04 1.80 4.99
C HIS A 123 1.03 1.55 3.86
N MET A 124 0.83 0.28 3.48
CA MET A 124 -0.13 -0.11 2.44
C MET A 124 -1.57 0.27 2.82
N ALA A 125 -1.98 -0.05 4.05
CA ALA A 125 -3.34 0.25 4.51
C ALA A 125 -3.64 1.75 4.55
N VAL A 126 -2.67 2.57 4.98
CA VAL A 126 -2.79 4.04 4.97
C VAL A 126 -2.87 4.55 3.54
N LEU A 127 -2.03 4.05 2.62
CA LEU A 127 -2.05 4.47 1.22
C LEU A 127 -3.37 4.10 0.52
N LEU A 128 -3.94 2.93 0.82
CA LEU A 128 -5.30 2.56 0.38
C LEU A 128 -6.37 3.51 0.94
N GLY A 129 -6.24 3.91 2.21
CA GLY A 129 -7.12 4.90 2.84
C GLY A 129 -7.03 6.27 2.17
N VAL A 130 -5.83 6.70 1.83
CA VAL A 130 -5.58 7.92 1.04
C VAL A 130 -6.20 7.81 -0.35
N ALA A 131 -6.04 6.65 -1.02
CA ALA A 131 -6.66 6.39 -2.32
C ALA A 131 -8.18 6.51 -2.26
N GLU A 132 -8.84 5.90 -1.27
CA GLU A 132 -10.29 6.00 -1.09
C GLU A 132 -10.74 7.45 -0.81
N PHE A 133 -10.00 8.18 0.01
CA PHE A 133 -10.33 9.57 0.31
C PHE A 133 -10.17 10.47 -0.92
N LEU A 134 -9.05 10.37 -1.64
CA LEU A 134 -8.75 11.24 -2.77
C LEU A 134 -9.61 10.92 -3.99
N SER A 135 -9.91 9.64 -4.28
CA SER A 135 -10.78 9.24 -5.39
C SER A 135 -12.21 9.79 -5.26
N LYS A 136 -12.66 10.10 -4.04
CA LYS A 136 -13.96 10.73 -3.77
C LYS A 136 -13.93 12.26 -3.73
N ASN A 137 -12.77 12.88 -3.91
CA ASN A 137 -12.55 14.31 -3.80
C ASN A 137 -11.72 14.89 -4.95
N THR A 138 -11.84 14.33 -6.16
CA THR A 138 -11.06 14.75 -7.34
C THR A 138 -11.30 16.21 -7.72
N ASP A 139 -12.49 16.73 -7.44
CA ASP A 139 -12.88 18.14 -7.62
C ASP A 139 -12.01 19.12 -6.80
N LYS A 140 -11.37 18.65 -5.75
CA LYS A 140 -10.49 19.44 -4.87
C LYS A 140 -9.00 19.25 -5.16
N LEU A 141 -8.65 18.32 -6.06
CA LEU A 141 -7.27 18.06 -6.41
C LEU A 141 -6.79 18.99 -7.51
N ASN A 142 -5.62 19.59 -7.27
CA ASN A 142 -4.87 20.36 -8.27
C ASN A 142 -3.71 19.48 -8.76
N GLY A 143 -3.91 18.79 -9.88
CA GLY A 143 -2.99 17.81 -10.44
C GLY A 143 -3.35 16.38 -10.11
N ASP A 144 -2.52 15.46 -10.59
CA ASP A 144 -2.73 14.03 -10.47
C ASP A 144 -1.94 13.43 -9.30
N ILE A 145 -2.45 12.33 -8.76
CA ILE A 145 -1.75 11.53 -7.75
C ILE A 145 -1.40 10.17 -8.36
N MET A 146 -0.14 9.79 -8.28
CA MET A 146 0.34 8.46 -8.60
C MET A 146 0.53 7.68 -7.30
N LEU A 147 -0.14 6.57 -7.15
CA LEU A 147 0.04 5.63 -6.05
C LEU A 147 1.06 4.59 -6.49
N ILE A 148 2.06 4.34 -5.66
CA ILE A 148 3.14 3.36 -5.92
C ILE A 148 3.16 2.38 -4.75
N PHE A 149 2.94 1.11 -5.05
CA PHE A 149 3.13 0.02 -4.11
C PHE A 149 4.39 -0.73 -4.52
N GLN A 150 5.46 -0.53 -3.74
CA GLN A 150 6.79 -1.00 -4.06
C GLN A 150 7.08 -2.36 -3.43
N PRO A 151 7.50 -3.37 -4.21
CA PRO A 151 7.96 -4.64 -3.68
C PRO A 151 9.42 -4.56 -3.21
N ALA A 152 9.87 -5.56 -2.45
CA ALA A 152 11.26 -5.86 -2.13
C ALA A 152 12.08 -4.66 -1.60
N GLU A 153 11.51 -3.89 -0.67
CA GLU A 153 12.22 -2.78 -0.01
C GLU A 153 13.28 -3.31 0.96
N GLU A 154 13.00 -4.42 1.66
CA GLU A 154 13.89 -5.08 2.63
C GLU A 154 15.05 -5.85 1.95
N GLY A 155 15.06 -5.87 0.62
CA GLY A 155 16.08 -6.50 -0.21
C GLY A 155 15.58 -7.70 -1.00
N SER A 156 16.00 -7.76 -2.26
CA SER A 156 15.64 -8.86 -3.15
C SER A 156 16.34 -10.16 -2.74
N PRO A 157 15.74 -11.33 -3.03
CA PRO A 157 16.41 -12.61 -2.88
C PRO A 157 17.74 -12.68 -3.64
N GLU A 158 18.68 -13.49 -3.16
CA GLU A 158 20.00 -13.63 -3.77
C GLU A 158 19.90 -14.00 -5.27
N GLY A 159 20.54 -13.22 -6.12
CA GLY A 159 20.52 -13.40 -7.56
C GLY A 159 19.29 -12.84 -8.28
N GLU A 160 18.37 -12.19 -7.57
CA GLU A 160 17.22 -11.50 -8.16
C GLU A 160 17.41 -9.98 -8.11
N GLU A 161 16.91 -9.28 -9.13
CA GLU A 161 16.70 -7.83 -9.08
C GLU A 161 15.37 -7.55 -8.37
N GLY A 162 15.14 -6.32 -7.93
CA GLY A 162 13.86 -5.92 -7.32
C GLY A 162 13.87 -4.52 -6.73
N GLY A 163 12.82 -4.24 -5.98
CA GLY A 163 12.67 -2.98 -5.28
C GLY A 163 12.57 -1.76 -6.18
N ALA A 164 12.90 -0.60 -5.62
CA ALA A 164 12.84 0.68 -6.32
C ALA A 164 13.72 0.75 -7.57
N GLU A 165 14.89 0.10 -7.55
CA GLU A 165 15.81 0.13 -8.70
C GLU A 165 15.19 -0.54 -9.93
N LEU A 166 14.52 -1.68 -9.76
CA LEU A 166 13.87 -2.37 -10.86
C LEU A 166 12.64 -1.58 -11.34
N MET A 167 11.84 -1.01 -10.42
CA MET A 167 10.72 -0.14 -10.80
C MET A 167 11.16 1.04 -11.65
N LEU A 168 12.28 1.70 -11.29
CA LEU A 168 12.87 2.80 -12.09
C LEU A 168 13.35 2.34 -13.46
N LYS A 169 13.96 1.14 -13.58
CA LYS A 169 14.34 0.56 -14.88
C LYS A 169 13.13 0.28 -15.77
N GLU A 170 11.99 -0.03 -15.17
CA GLU A 170 10.73 -0.31 -15.87
C GLU A 170 9.90 0.97 -16.14
N GLY A 171 10.39 2.14 -15.71
CA GLY A 171 9.85 3.44 -16.12
C GLY A 171 8.91 4.11 -15.11
N ILE A 172 8.96 3.70 -13.85
CA ILE A 172 8.21 4.32 -12.74
C ILE A 172 9.04 5.43 -12.08
#